data_2b83863d28158873170d937db3fc7fce
#
_entry.id   2b83863d28158873170d937db3fc7fce
#
_cell.length_a   1.000
_cell.length_b   1.000
_cell.length_c   1.000
_cell.angle_alpha   90.00
_cell.angle_beta   90.00
_cell.angle_gamma   90.00
#
_symmetry.space_group_name_H-M   'P 1'
#
loop_
_entity.id
_entity.type
_entity.pdbx_description
1 polymer ?
#
loop_
_entity_poly.entity_id
_entity_poly.type
_entity_poly.pdbx_seq_one_letter_code
_entity_poly.pdbx_strand_id
1 'polypeptide(L)'
;MDDGVGSKARIGMIILASDQIIENEFRQIIRIPGVALYQSRIPNSPIISSKNLKAMEDNISKQAKVILPKVKLDVLGYCCTSASVVIGENKVIKTISDSRPEAKPTTPITAAFAAFEGLQ
;
A
#
# COMPACT_ATOMS: atom_id res chain seq x y z
N MET A 1 12.67 -1.59 25.97
CA MET A 1 12.53 -2.55 24.85
C MET A 1 12.67 -1.80 23.54
N ASP A 2 13.50 -2.31 22.65
CA ASP A 2 13.71 -1.69 21.36
C ASP A 2 12.50 -1.98 20.45
N ASP A 3 11.85 -0.94 19.95
CA ASP A 3 10.73 -1.08 19.01
C ASP A 3 11.18 -1.37 17.58
N GLY A 4 12.48 -1.61 17.39
CA GLY A 4 13.06 -1.90 16.11
C GLY A 4 13.23 -0.65 15.24
N VAL A 5 13.48 -0.88 13.95
CA VAL A 5 13.75 0.21 13.00
C VAL A 5 12.53 1.10 12.75
N GLY A 6 11.33 0.62 13.07
CA GLY A 6 10.08 1.35 12.89
C GLY A 6 9.54 1.98 14.14
N SER A 7 10.40 2.43 15.06
CA SER A 7 9.96 2.96 16.36
C SER A 7 9.02 4.18 16.26
N LYS A 8 9.14 4.98 15.20
CA LYS A 8 8.26 6.15 14.97
C LYS A 8 7.07 5.81 14.07
N ALA A 9 7.30 5.06 13.00
CA ALA A 9 6.25 4.68 12.09
C ALA A 9 6.66 3.45 11.26
N ARG A 10 5.66 2.63 10.94
CA ARG A 10 5.80 1.50 10.04
C ARG A 10 4.88 1.71 8.85
N ILE A 11 5.48 1.80 7.66
CA ILE A 11 4.76 2.01 6.42
C ILE A 11 4.78 0.70 5.62
N GLY A 12 3.61 0.18 5.31
CA GLY A 12 3.48 -1.00 4.45
C GLY A 12 3.16 -0.59 3.03
N MET A 13 3.70 -1.32 2.07
CA MET A 13 3.44 -1.11 0.64
C MET A 13 3.13 -2.44 -0.01
N ILE A 14 2.03 -2.48 -0.76
CA ILE A 14 1.70 -3.60 -1.64
C ILE A 14 2.14 -3.18 -3.04
N ILE A 15 3.18 -3.80 -3.57
CA ILE A 15 3.78 -3.44 -4.85
C ILE A 15 3.59 -4.58 -5.85
N LEU A 16 3.71 -4.26 -7.14
CA LEU A 16 3.63 -5.31 -8.18
C LEU A 16 4.84 -6.23 -8.11
N ALA A 17 4.62 -7.50 -8.40
CA ALA A 17 5.68 -8.50 -8.37
C ALA A 17 6.85 -8.15 -9.28
N SER A 18 6.58 -7.46 -10.38
CA SER A 18 7.60 -7.05 -11.35
C SER A 18 8.19 -5.67 -11.11
N ASP A 19 7.75 -4.95 -10.08
CA ASP A 19 8.25 -3.60 -9.83
C ASP A 19 9.69 -3.66 -9.30
N GLN A 20 10.58 -2.94 -9.97
CA GLN A 20 12.01 -2.89 -9.62
C GLN A 20 12.45 -1.54 -9.07
N ILE A 21 11.56 -0.57 -9.01
CA ILE A 21 11.92 0.84 -8.84
C ILE A 21 11.40 1.43 -7.55
N ILE A 22 10.13 1.18 -7.21
CA ILE A 22 9.43 1.92 -6.16
C ILE A 22 10.08 1.77 -4.77
N GLU A 23 10.57 0.59 -4.43
CA GLU A 23 11.23 0.38 -3.13
C GLU A 23 12.46 1.28 -2.99
N ASN A 24 13.28 1.34 -4.04
CA ASN A 24 14.48 2.16 -4.04
C ASN A 24 14.13 3.66 -3.97
N GLU A 25 13.10 4.08 -4.72
CA GLU A 25 12.66 5.47 -4.69
C GLU A 25 12.17 5.88 -3.30
N PHE A 26 11.33 5.04 -2.67
CA PHE A 26 10.84 5.34 -1.32
C PHE A 26 11.95 5.39 -0.29
N ARG A 27 12.95 4.51 -0.39
CA ARG A 27 14.10 4.53 0.52
C ARG A 27 14.95 5.78 0.35
N GLN A 28 15.00 6.34 -0.85
CA GLN A 28 15.71 7.60 -1.09
C GLN A 28 14.96 8.82 -0.57
N ILE A 29 13.64 8.78 -0.63
CA ILE A 29 12.79 9.90 -0.20
C ILE A 29 12.58 9.88 1.32
N ILE A 30 12.27 8.71 1.86
CA ILE A 30 11.97 8.57 3.30
C ILE A 30 13.23 8.14 4.03
N ARG A 31 13.96 9.13 4.56
CA ARG A 31 15.20 8.94 5.31
C ARG A 31 15.08 9.45 6.74
N ILE A 32 13.90 9.30 7.32
CA ILE A 32 13.64 9.76 8.68
C ILE A 32 13.97 8.62 9.64
N PRO A 33 14.87 8.82 10.61
CA PRO A 33 15.16 7.81 11.60
C PRO A 33 13.91 7.36 12.34
N GLY A 34 13.74 6.06 12.49
CA GLY A 34 12.57 5.50 13.15
C GLY A 34 11.36 5.26 12.25
N VAL A 35 11.45 5.63 10.97
CA VAL A 35 10.43 5.32 9.97
C VAL A 35 10.91 4.17 9.12
N ALA A 36 10.20 3.06 9.13
CA ALA A 36 10.57 1.85 8.40
C ALA A 36 9.58 1.53 7.29
N LEU A 37 10.09 1.00 6.19
CA LEU A 37 9.29 0.57 5.03
C LEU A 37 9.27 -0.95 4.96
N TYR A 38 8.08 -1.49 4.77
CA TYR A 38 7.88 -2.93 4.59
C TYR A 38 7.01 -3.15 3.36
N GLN A 39 7.25 -4.23 2.64
CA GLN A 39 6.51 -4.47 1.41
C GLN A 39 6.11 -5.92 1.27
N SER A 40 5.02 -6.13 0.54
CA SER A 40 4.63 -7.40 -0.03
C SER A 40 4.40 -7.21 -1.52
N ARG A 41 4.47 -8.30 -2.28
CA ARG A 41 4.33 -8.24 -3.72
C ARG A 41 3.06 -8.94 -4.15
N ILE A 42 2.29 -8.25 -4.98
CA ILE A 42 1.07 -8.78 -5.57
C ILE A 42 1.38 -9.25 -7.00
N PRO A 43 0.93 -10.45 -7.41
CA PRO A 43 1.13 -10.89 -8.78
C PRO A 43 0.54 -9.88 -9.78
N ASN A 44 1.27 -9.64 -10.86
CA ASN A 44 0.74 -8.80 -11.93
C ASN A 44 -0.45 -9.50 -12.58
N SER A 45 -1.55 -8.76 -12.77
CA SER A 45 -2.65 -9.25 -13.57
C SER A 45 -2.37 -8.91 -15.04
N PRO A 46 -2.30 -9.88 -15.95
CA PRO A 46 -2.07 -9.58 -17.37
C PRO A 46 -3.25 -8.86 -18.01
N ILE A 47 -4.44 -8.97 -17.43
CA ILE A 47 -5.66 -8.32 -17.93
C ILE A 47 -6.40 -7.69 -16.76
N ILE A 48 -6.46 -6.37 -16.75
CA ILE A 48 -7.27 -5.63 -15.79
C ILE A 48 -8.67 -5.50 -16.42
N SER A 49 -9.62 -6.29 -15.91
CA SER A 49 -10.99 -6.29 -16.43
C SER A 49 -11.99 -6.38 -15.28
N SER A 50 -13.24 -6.00 -15.57
CA SER A 50 -14.33 -6.10 -14.58
C SER A 50 -14.56 -7.53 -14.09
N LYS A 51 -14.22 -8.53 -14.89
CA LYS A 51 -14.35 -9.94 -14.52
C LYS A 51 -13.37 -10.36 -13.43
N ASN A 52 -12.24 -9.67 -13.32
CA ASN A 52 -11.17 -10.01 -12.38
C ASN A 52 -11.16 -9.14 -11.12
N LEU A 53 -12.10 -8.19 -10.98
CA LEU A 53 -12.08 -7.24 -9.88
C LEU A 53 -12.11 -7.92 -8.50
N LYS A 54 -12.96 -8.93 -8.34
CA LYS A 54 -13.07 -9.64 -7.06
C LYS A 54 -11.77 -10.36 -6.72
N ALA A 55 -11.15 -11.01 -7.70
CA ALA A 55 -9.88 -11.69 -7.50
C ALA A 55 -8.76 -10.69 -7.16
N MET A 56 -8.78 -9.50 -7.78
CA MET A 56 -7.83 -8.45 -7.47
C MET A 56 -7.99 -7.93 -6.04
N GLU A 57 -9.23 -7.71 -5.60
CA GLU A 57 -9.53 -7.31 -4.22
C GLU A 57 -9.06 -8.36 -3.22
N ASP A 58 -9.31 -9.65 -3.49
CA ASP A 58 -8.88 -10.74 -2.63
C ASP A 58 -7.35 -10.83 -2.54
N ASN A 59 -6.65 -10.57 -3.62
CA ASN A 59 -5.19 -10.53 -3.64
C ASN A 59 -4.65 -9.35 -2.81
N ILE A 60 -5.27 -8.17 -2.92
CA ILE A 60 -4.89 -7.02 -2.10
C ILE A 60 -5.06 -7.34 -0.61
N SER A 61 -6.21 -7.91 -0.23
CA SER A 61 -6.47 -8.31 1.15
C SER A 61 -5.42 -9.30 1.66
N LYS A 62 -5.10 -10.31 0.86
CA LYS A 62 -4.10 -11.32 1.20
C LYS A 62 -2.72 -10.71 1.42
N GLN A 63 -2.29 -9.82 0.53
CA GLN A 63 -0.99 -9.16 0.65
C GLN A 63 -0.95 -8.18 1.81
N ALA A 64 -2.04 -7.49 2.10
CA ALA A 64 -2.14 -6.61 3.25
C ALA A 64 -1.90 -7.37 4.57
N LYS A 65 -2.44 -8.58 4.67
CA LYS A 65 -2.37 -9.38 5.88
C LYS A 65 -1.00 -10.00 6.14
N VAL A 66 -0.19 -10.21 5.12
CA VAL A 66 1.12 -10.87 5.28
C VAL A 66 2.25 -9.91 5.65
N ILE A 67 2.04 -8.60 5.55
CA ILE A 67 3.03 -7.62 5.98
C ILE A 67 3.04 -7.54 7.50
N LEU A 68 4.10 -8.04 8.13
CA LEU A 68 4.25 -8.01 9.58
C LEU A 68 2.94 -8.38 10.32
N PRO A 69 2.50 -9.65 10.24
CA PRO A 69 1.29 -10.08 10.94
C PRO A 69 1.40 -9.78 12.43
N LYS A 70 0.32 -9.28 13.04
CA LYS A 70 0.22 -8.95 14.46
C LYS A 70 1.08 -7.76 14.91
N VAL A 71 1.70 -7.05 13.95
CA VAL A 71 2.45 -5.83 14.24
C VAL A 71 1.71 -4.67 13.61
N LYS A 72 1.53 -3.58 14.36
CA LYS A 72 0.80 -2.41 13.88
C LYS A 72 1.54 -1.74 12.71
N LEU A 73 0.82 -1.53 11.61
CA LEU A 73 1.24 -0.64 10.53
C LEU A 73 0.54 0.70 10.71
N ASP A 74 1.25 1.79 10.53
CA ASP A 74 0.66 3.12 10.61
C ASP A 74 0.02 3.54 9.30
N VAL A 75 0.62 3.14 8.17
CA VAL A 75 0.11 3.42 6.83
C VAL A 75 0.28 2.16 5.98
N LEU A 76 -0.68 1.90 5.11
CA LEU A 76 -0.59 0.83 4.12
C LEU A 76 -1.07 1.33 2.77
N GLY A 77 -0.16 1.31 1.79
CA GLY A 77 -0.43 1.77 0.44
C GLY A 77 -0.50 0.63 -0.58
N TYR A 78 -1.46 0.72 -1.49
CA TYR A 78 -1.49 -0.11 -2.69
C TYR A 78 -0.87 0.69 -3.84
N CYS A 79 0.29 0.27 -4.31
CA CYS A 79 1.15 1.09 -5.16
C CYS A 79 0.98 0.76 -6.66
N CYS A 80 -0.24 0.71 -7.14
CA CYS A 80 -0.55 0.49 -8.56
C CYS A 80 -1.63 1.48 -9.00
N THR A 81 -1.24 2.44 -9.82
CA THR A 81 -2.15 3.50 -10.28
C THR A 81 -3.26 2.96 -11.16
N SER A 82 -2.93 2.19 -12.18
CA SER A 82 -3.91 1.69 -13.14
C SER A 82 -4.94 0.76 -12.49
N ALA A 83 -4.50 -0.15 -11.65
CA ALA A 83 -5.41 -1.04 -10.96
C ALA A 83 -6.28 -0.28 -9.94
N SER A 84 -5.73 0.74 -9.29
CA SER A 84 -6.50 1.58 -8.37
C SER A 84 -7.62 2.33 -9.08
N VAL A 85 -7.38 2.76 -10.32
CA VAL A 85 -8.42 3.41 -11.15
C VAL A 85 -9.49 2.39 -11.54
N VAL A 86 -9.11 1.23 -12.02
CA VAL A 86 -10.06 0.21 -12.51
C VAL A 86 -10.90 -0.38 -11.39
N ILE A 87 -10.28 -0.75 -10.28
CA ILE A 87 -10.99 -1.27 -9.11
C ILE A 87 -11.84 -0.16 -8.49
N GLY A 88 -11.33 1.04 -8.47
CA GLY A 88 -11.93 2.18 -7.80
C GLY A 88 -11.25 2.46 -6.47
N GLU A 89 -10.89 3.72 -6.25
CA GLU A 89 -10.19 4.15 -5.04
C GLU A 89 -10.91 3.70 -3.76
N ASN A 90 -12.24 3.92 -3.71
CA ASN A 90 -13.02 3.60 -2.51
C ASN A 90 -13.00 2.11 -2.19
N LYS A 91 -13.04 1.24 -3.19
CA LYS A 91 -12.96 -0.21 -2.98
C LYS A 91 -11.60 -0.64 -2.48
N VAL A 92 -10.54 -0.07 -3.04
CA VAL A 92 -9.17 -0.36 -2.59
C VAL A 92 -8.99 0.06 -1.14
N ILE A 93 -9.40 1.28 -0.81
CA ILE A 93 -9.35 1.82 0.55
C ILE A 93 -10.11 0.92 1.52
N LYS A 94 -11.34 0.53 1.15
CA LYS A 94 -12.15 -0.35 1.98
C LYS A 94 -11.49 -1.72 2.18
N THR A 95 -10.96 -2.30 1.12
CA THR A 95 -10.29 -3.61 1.18
C THR A 95 -9.09 -3.57 2.14
N ILE A 96 -8.28 -2.52 2.05
CA ILE A 96 -7.14 -2.33 2.96
C ILE A 96 -7.62 -2.14 4.39
N SER A 97 -8.62 -1.28 4.61
CA SER A 97 -9.15 -1.01 5.95
C SER A 97 -9.75 -2.24 6.59
N ASP A 98 -10.45 -3.07 5.82
CA ASP A 98 -11.01 -4.32 6.34
C ASP A 98 -9.91 -5.33 6.68
N SER A 99 -8.81 -5.33 5.93
CA SER A 99 -7.70 -6.27 6.13
C SER A 99 -6.74 -5.84 7.24
N ARG A 100 -6.48 -4.55 7.36
CA ARG A 100 -5.58 -3.95 8.36
C ARG A 100 -6.24 -2.70 8.95
N PRO A 101 -7.20 -2.88 9.88
CA PRO A 101 -7.98 -1.75 10.41
C PRO A 101 -7.16 -0.69 11.14
N GLU A 102 -5.99 -1.07 11.65
CA GLU A 102 -5.12 -0.14 12.37
C GLU A 102 -4.37 0.82 11.42
N ALA A 103 -4.18 0.45 10.15
CA ALA A 103 -3.38 1.21 9.20
C ALA A 103 -4.23 2.24 8.46
N LYS A 104 -3.66 3.43 8.25
CA LYS A 104 -4.27 4.41 7.35
C LYS A 104 -4.06 3.96 5.91
N PRO A 105 -5.13 3.68 5.14
CA PRO A 105 -4.98 3.20 3.76
C PRO A 105 -4.71 4.34 2.80
N THR A 106 -3.94 4.05 1.74
CA THR A 106 -3.69 5.02 0.68
C THR A 106 -3.46 4.34 -0.67
N THR A 107 -3.64 5.10 -1.74
CA THR A 107 -3.33 4.69 -3.12
C THR A 107 -2.64 5.86 -3.81
N PRO A 108 -2.05 5.65 -5.00
CA PRO A 108 -1.48 6.77 -5.75
C PRO A 108 -2.50 7.87 -6.05
N ILE A 109 -3.75 7.50 -6.28
CA ILE A 109 -4.84 8.46 -6.54
C ILE A 109 -5.18 9.25 -5.29
N THR A 110 -5.31 8.57 -4.15
CA THR A 110 -5.58 9.18 -2.85
C THR A 110 -4.47 10.19 -2.52
N ALA A 111 -3.22 9.78 -2.72
CA ALA A 111 -2.06 10.64 -2.46
C ALA A 111 -2.01 11.85 -3.40
N ALA A 112 -2.38 11.67 -4.67
CA ALA A 112 -2.42 12.76 -5.63
C ALA A 112 -3.48 13.80 -5.25
N PHE A 113 -4.67 13.37 -4.87
CA PHE A 113 -5.72 14.30 -4.42
C PHE A 113 -5.30 15.06 -3.16
N ALA A 114 -4.68 14.39 -2.21
CA ALA A 114 -4.18 15.03 -1.00
C ALA A 114 -3.11 16.07 -1.32
N ALA A 115 -2.22 15.78 -2.28
CA ALA A 115 -1.20 16.72 -2.73
C ALA A 115 -1.81 17.96 -3.39
N PHE A 116 -2.84 17.75 -4.24
CA PHE A 116 -3.52 18.88 -4.89
C PHE A 116 -4.21 19.79 -3.87
N GLU A 117 -4.87 19.21 -2.88
CA GLU A 117 -5.47 20.00 -1.79
C GLU A 117 -4.42 20.81 -1.03
N GLY A 118 -3.25 20.24 -0.79
CA GLY A 118 -2.16 20.90 -0.10
C GLY A 118 -1.54 22.05 -0.88
N LEU A 119 -1.74 22.12 -2.21
CA LEU A 119 -1.22 23.16 -3.08
C LEU A 119 -2.17 24.35 -3.23
N GLN A 120 -3.37 24.26 -2.70
CA GLN A 120 -4.36 25.34 -2.78
C GLN A 120 -4.20 26.36 -1.67
#